data_4a226646b310e8c6a12888f8397713a1
#
_entry.id   4a226646b310e8c6a12888f8397713a1
#
_cell.length_a   1.000
_cell.length_b   1.000
_cell.length_c   1.000
_cell.angle_alpha   90.00
_cell.angle_beta   90.00
_cell.angle_gamma   90.00
#
_symmetry.space_group_name_H-M   'P 1'
#
loop_
_entity.id
_entity.type
_entity.pdbx_description
1 polymer ?
#
loop_
_entity_poly.entity_id
_entity_poly.type
_entity_poly.pdbx_seq_one_letter_code
_entity_poly.pdbx_strand_id
1 'polypeptide(L)'
;NGVLKQRYKSLEAFELRHKVDEESLETYTQERAVNLGVDEVTNLKLEGIEELSAPITESLEFKINQGVDQVPGQIYLNPLLFFTMGDNPFKSDVRISPVEFNYPFFHNTNVTLKLPEGYEVQQLPEPIKIALPGELGSFVYSITHMGQTLQVMTKFNLTGTFVPYDYYQSLKEF
;
A
#
# COMPACT_ATOMS: atom_id res chain seq x y z
N ASN A 1 9.06 -1.87 -15.08
CA ASN A 1 9.95 -2.39 -14.04
C ASN A 1 10.04 -1.36 -12.91
N GLY A 2 10.15 -1.80 -11.69
CA GLY A 2 10.25 -0.94 -10.54
C GLY A 2 11.09 -1.53 -9.41
N VAL A 3 11.33 -0.71 -8.40
CA VAL A 3 11.97 -1.11 -7.15
C VAL A 3 10.99 -0.85 -6.03
N LEU A 4 10.76 -1.85 -5.18
CA LEU A 4 10.00 -1.72 -3.95
C LEU A 4 10.96 -1.70 -2.77
N LYS A 5 10.73 -0.76 -1.86
CA LYS A 5 11.37 -0.76 -0.54
C LYS A 5 10.28 -0.62 0.51
N GLN A 6 10.17 -1.60 1.38
CA GLN A 6 9.16 -1.66 2.43
C GLN A 6 9.80 -1.85 3.79
N ARG A 7 9.24 -1.22 4.81
CA ARG A 7 9.77 -1.29 6.17
C ARG A 7 8.69 -1.78 7.11
N TYR A 8 8.96 -2.90 7.74
CA TYR A 8 8.09 -3.56 8.71
C TYR A 8 8.55 -3.27 10.13
N LYS A 9 7.60 -3.04 11.03
CA LYS A 9 7.85 -2.75 12.45
C LYS A 9 6.92 -3.58 13.33
N SER A 10 7.28 -3.70 14.60
CA SER A 10 6.42 -4.32 15.62
C SER A 10 5.88 -5.68 15.17
N LEU A 11 4.58 -5.88 15.17
CA LEU A 11 3.93 -7.14 14.83
C LEU A 11 4.23 -7.58 13.40
N GLU A 12 4.18 -6.67 12.42
CA GLU A 12 4.49 -7.00 11.02
C GLU A 12 5.93 -7.52 10.85
N ALA A 13 6.88 -6.94 11.59
CA ALA A 13 8.26 -7.43 11.56
C ALA A 13 8.40 -8.81 12.25
N PHE A 14 7.63 -9.05 13.31
CA PHE A 14 7.58 -10.37 13.98
C PHE A 14 7.00 -11.43 13.02
N GLU A 15 5.87 -11.16 12.39
CA GLU A 15 5.22 -12.07 11.44
C GLU A 15 6.14 -12.39 10.24
N LEU A 16 6.83 -11.38 9.71
CA LEU A 16 7.77 -11.57 8.61
C LEU A 16 8.98 -12.46 9.03
N ARG A 17 9.53 -12.28 10.25
CA ARG A 17 10.60 -13.15 10.75
C ARG A 17 10.15 -14.60 10.84
N HIS A 18 8.97 -14.81 11.42
CA HIS A 18 8.40 -16.15 11.55
C HIS A 18 8.22 -16.82 10.18
N LYS A 19 7.65 -16.08 9.24
CA LYS A 19 7.44 -16.58 7.88
C LYS A 19 8.75 -16.96 7.19
N VAL A 20 9.79 -16.14 7.27
CA VAL A 20 11.10 -16.41 6.62
C VAL A 20 11.89 -17.49 7.35
N ASP A 21 11.63 -17.73 8.64
CA ASP A 21 12.22 -18.83 9.41
C ASP A 21 11.60 -20.18 9.01
N GLU A 22 10.32 -20.21 8.69
CA GLU A 22 9.60 -21.42 8.26
C GLU A 22 9.81 -21.77 6.78
N GLU A 23 10.09 -20.78 5.94
CA GLU A 23 10.16 -20.92 4.49
C GLU A 23 11.55 -20.56 3.96
N SER A 24 11.90 -21.08 2.79
CA SER A 24 13.11 -20.61 2.10
C SER A 24 12.91 -19.21 1.54
N LEU A 25 13.99 -18.44 1.41
CA LEU A 25 13.95 -17.12 0.77
C LEU A 25 13.43 -17.19 -0.68
N GLU A 26 13.68 -18.30 -1.37
CA GLU A 26 13.17 -18.55 -2.72
C GLU A 26 11.65 -18.69 -2.72
N THR A 27 11.09 -19.49 -1.81
CA THR A 27 9.64 -19.65 -1.64
C THR A 27 8.99 -18.32 -1.30
N TYR A 28 9.55 -17.60 -0.33
CA TYR A 28 9.08 -16.26 0.04
C TYR A 28 9.09 -15.30 -1.16
N THR A 29 10.13 -15.32 -2.00
CA THR A 29 10.23 -14.44 -3.18
C THR A 29 9.14 -14.76 -4.20
N GLN A 30 8.85 -16.05 -4.45
CA GLN A 30 7.77 -16.47 -5.35
C GLN A 30 6.40 -16.04 -4.83
N GLU A 31 6.12 -16.28 -3.55
CA GLU A 31 4.87 -15.84 -2.92
C GLU A 31 4.73 -14.32 -2.92
N ARG A 32 5.84 -13.60 -2.76
CA ARG A 32 5.85 -12.14 -2.80
C ARG A 32 5.41 -11.60 -4.15
N ALA A 33 5.79 -12.24 -5.25
CA ALA A 33 5.32 -11.88 -6.58
C ALA A 33 3.80 -12.07 -6.71
N VAL A 34 3.29 -13.19 -6.23
CA VAL A 34 1.84 -13.49 -6.22
C VAL A 34 1.07 -12.48 -5.37
N ASN A 35 1.55 -12.20 -4.15
CA ASN A 35 0.88 -11.29 -3.21
C ASN A 35 0.86 -9.83 -3.70
N LEU A 36 1.89 -9.40 -4.44
CA LEU A 36 1.94 -8.10 -5.07
C LEU A 36 1.15 -8.05 -6.39
N GLY A 37 0.77 -9.21 -6.96
CA GLY A 37 0.13 -9.27 -8.27
C GLY A 37 1.06 -8.80 -9.40
N VAL A 38 2.36 -9.08 -9.28
CA VAL A 38 3.38 -8.74 -10.28
C VAL A 38 3.86 -9.98 -11.01
N ASP A 39 4.39 -9.81 -12.22
CA ASP A 39 4.82 -10.94 -13.05
C ASP A 39 6.10 -11.59 -12.53
N GLU A 40 6.99 -10.80 -11.93
CA GLU A 40 8.29 -11.25 -11.46
C GLU A 40 8.80 -10.38 -10.32
N VAL A 41 9.43 -11.02 -9.33
CA VAL A 41 10.21 -10.40 -8.26
C VAL A 41 11.63 -10.94 -8.32
N THR A 42 12.60 -10.04 -8.30
CA THR A 42 14.05 -10.36 -8.31
C THR A 42 14.79 -9.50 -7.30
N ASN A 43 16.02 -9.86 -7.00
CA ASN A 43 16.93 -9.12 -6.11
C ASN A 43 16.33 -8.81 -4.73
N LEU A 44 15.44 -9.71 -4.22
CA LEU A 44 14.85 -9.57 -2.90
C LEU A 44 15.93 -9.68 -1.81
N LYS A 45 15.94 -8.70 -0.92
CA LYS A 45 16.82 -8.63 0.25
C LYS A 45 16.04 -8.23 1.48
N LEU A 46 16.38 -8.82 2.61
CA LEU A 46 15.83 -8.53 3.92
C LEU A 46 16.97 -8.08 4.85
N GLU A 47 16.93 -6.83 5.29
CA GLU A 47 17.88 -6.27 6.24
C GLU A 47 17.22 -6.18 7.62
N GLY A 48 17.94 -6.48 8.69
CA GLY A 48 17.47 -6.45 10.07
C GLY A 48 16.67 -7.68 10.50
N ILE A 49 16.72 -8.77 9.73
CA ILE A 49 15.98 -10.00 10.03
C ILE A 49 16.46 -10.68 11.31
N GLU A 50 17.77 -10.68 11.55
CA GLU A 50 18.42 -11.32 12.71
C GLU A 50 18.25 -10.53 14.01
N GLU A 51 17.94 -9.25 13.94
CA GLU A 51 17.84 -8.37 15.09
C GLU A 51 16.38 -8.19 15.52
N LEU A 52 15.96 -8.90 16.57
CA LEU A 52 14.55 -8.98 16.99
C LEU A 52 13.92 -7.61 17.34
N SER A 53 14.71 -6.67 17.82
CA SER A 53 14.24 -5.31 18.17
C SER A 53 14.25 -4.32 17.01
N ALA A 54 14.95 -4.66 15.92
CA ALA A 54 15.06 -3.79 14.77
C ALA A 54 13.87 -3.93 13.79
N PRO A 55 13.53 -2.88 13.06
CA PRO A 55 12.64 -3.00 11.91
C PRO A 55 13.31 -3.84 10.81
N ILE A 56 12.51 -4.58 10.05
CA ILE A 56 12.99 -5.24 8.83
C ILE A 56 12.80 -4.28 7.67
N THR A 57 13.82 -4.18 6.82
CA THR A 57 13.71 -3.51 5.54
C THR A 57 13.77 -4.54 4.42
N GLU A 58 12.67 -4.71 3.70
CA GLU A 58 12.60 -5.46 2.46
C GLU A 58 12.94 -4.55 1.29
N SER A 59 13.78 -5.00 0.39
CA SER A 59 14.01 -4.36 -0.91
C SER A 59 13.97 -5.42 -1.99
N LEU A 60 13.31 -5.11 -3.11
CA LEU A 60 13.18 -6.00 -4.24
C LEU A 60 13.03 -5.20 -5.55
N GLU A 61 13.32 -5.85 -6.65
CA GLU A 61 12.97 -5.39 -7.99
C GLU A 61 11.76 -6.17 -8.50
N PHE A 62 10.88 -5.51 -9.23
CA PHE A 62 9.69 -6.15 -9.79
C PHE A 62 9.47 -5.77 -11.25
N LYS A 63 8.76 -6.65 -11.95
CA LYS A 63 8.24 -6.41 -13.29
C LYS A 63 6.73 -6.60 -13.27
N ILE A 64 6.02 -5.64 -13.85
CA ILE A 64 4.57 -5.68 -14.00
C ILE A 64 4.22 -5.30 -15.44
N ASN A 65 3.38 -6.10 -16.10
CA ASN A 65 2.87 -5.86 -17.44
C ASN A 65 1.36 -5.50 -17.41
N GLN A 66 0.73 -5.55 -16.24
CA GLN A 66 -0.69 -5.24 -16.03
C GLN A 66 -0.85 -3.87 -15.35
N GLY A 67 -2.07 -3.34 -15.34
CA GLY A 67 -2.40 -2.08 -14.65
C GLY A 67 -2.08 -0.82 -15.46
N VAL A 68 -1.78 -0.99 -16.76
CA VAL A 68 -1.63 0.09 -17.73
C VAL A 68 -2.56 -0.17 -18.90
N ASP A 69 -3.61 0.63 -19.03
CA ASP A 69 -4.49 0.59 -20.17
C ASP A 69 -3.99 1.54 -21.25
N GLN A 70 -3.64 0.98 -22.38
CA GLN A 70 -3.08 1.73 -23.49
C GLN A 70 -4.07 1.79 -24.66
N VAL A 71 -4.46 3.00 -25.02
CA VAL A 71 -5.21 3.29 -26.26
C VAL A 71 -4.36 4.16 -27.18
N PRO A 72 -4.65 4.24 -28.48
CA PRO A 72 -3.86 5.06 -29.39
C PRO A 72 -3.68 6.50 -28.89
N GLY A 73 -2.44 6.87 -28.58
CA GLY A 73 -2.07 8.21 -28.12
C GLY A 73 -2.30 8.50 -26.63
N GLN A 74 -2.82 7.56 -25.85
CA GLN A 74 -3.09 7.78 -24.41
C GLN A 74 -2.72 6.55 -23.58
N ILE A 75 -2.25 6.80 -22.36
CA ILE A 75 -1.98 5.79 -21.34
C ILE A 75 -2.78 6.13 -20.09
N TYR A 76 -3.58 5.19 -19.61
CA TYR A 76 -4.25 5.24 -18.32
C TYR A 76 -3.50 4.35 -17.34
N LEU A 77 -3.12 4.91 -16.22
CA LEU A 77 -2.32 4.24 -15.21
C LEU A 77 -2.95 4.45 -13.83
N ASN A 78 -3.11 3.36 -13.07
CA ASN A 78 -3.34 3.50 -11.64
C ASN A 78 -2.03 3.90 -10.95
N PRO A 79 -1.93 5.11 -10.40
CA PRO A 79 -0.67 5.61 -9.86
C PRO A 79 -0.24 4.92 -8.55
N LEU A 80 -1.13 4.20 -7.87
CA LEU A 80 -0.81 3.40 -6.68
C LEU A 80 -0.35 1.98 -7.03
N LEU A 81 -0.48 1.55 -8.28
CA LEU A 81 -0.13 0.20 -8.74
C LEU A 81 -0.84 -0.87 -7.88
N PHE A 82 -0.08 -1.82 -7.33
CA PHE A 82 -0.56 -2.87 -6.44
C PHE A 82 -0.84 -2.43 -4.99
N PHE A 83 -0.59 -1.16 -4.64
CA PHE A 83 -0.95 -0.60 -3.33
C PHE A 83 -2.40 -0.12 -3.25
N THR A 84 -3.17 -0.32 -4.30
CA THR A 84 -4.60 -0.02 -4.28
C THR A 84 -5.31 -1.00 -3.35
N MET A 85 -6.06 -0.49 -2.40
CA MET A 85 -6.93 -1.34 -1.59
C MET A 85 -8.01 -1.95 -2.50
N GLY A 86 -8.25 -3.22 -2.30
CA GLY A 86 -9.28 -3.93 -3.03
C GLY A 86 -10.70 -3.54 -2.59
N ASP A 87 -11.56 -4.52 -2.44
CA ASP A 87 -12.92 -4.30 -1.99
C ASP A 87 -13.02 -3.76 -0.55
N ASN A 88 -13.92 -2.81 -0.34
CA ASN A 88 -14.27 -2.37 1.00
C ASN A 88 -14.85 -3.54 1.82
N PRO A 89 -14.27 -3.89 2.99
CA PRO A 89 -14.75 -4.99 3.81
C PRO A 89 -16.09 -4.71 4.50
N PHE A 90 -16.49 -3.44 4.60
CA PHE A 90 -17.71 -3.00 5.27
C PHE A 90 -18.90 -3.01 4.31
N LYS A 91 -19.48 -4.19 4.06
CA LYS A 91 -20.56 -4.37 3.07
C LYS A 91 -21.95 -4.01 3.59
N SER A 92 -22.21 -4.14 4.88
CA SER A 92 -23.54 -3.87 5.48
C SER A 92 -23.88 -2.39 5.46
N ASP A 93 -25.16 -2.05 5.25
CA ASP A 93 -25.63 -0.66 5.32
C ASP A 93 -25.80 -0.17 6.76
N VAL A 94 -26.09 -1.11 7.68
CA VAL A 94 -26.28 -0.81 9.10
C VAL A 94 -25.49 -1.79 9.95
N ARG A 95 -24.93 -1.29 11.04
CA ARG A 95 -24.24 -2.09 12.06
C ARG A 95 -24.70 -1.65 13.44
N ILE A 96 -24.96 -2.63 14.31
CA ILE A 96 -25.41 -2.41 15.71
C ILE A 96 -24.34 -2.71 16.74
N SER A 97 -23.18 -3.21 16.30
CA SER A 97 -22.03 -3.51 17.13
C SER A 97 -20.81 -2.69 16.69
N PRO A 98 -19.89 -2.37 17.58
CA PRO A 98 -18.66 -1.69 17.23
C PRO A 98 -17.80 -2.51 16.26
N VAL A 99 -16.86 -1.85 15.59
CA VAL A 99 -15.79 -2.49 14.85
C VAL A 99 -14.54 -2.46 15.72
N GLU A 100 -13.93 -3.63 15.89
CA GLU A 100 -12.69 -3.76 16.63
C GLU A 100 -11.57 -4.20 15.68
N PHE A 101 -10.45 -3.51 15.76
CA PHE A 101 -9.22 -3.84 15.05
C PHE A 101 -8.21 -4.42 16.05
N ASN A 102 -7.44 -5.39 15.64
CA ASN A 102 -6.49 -6.07 16.52
C ASN A 102 -5.41 -5.13 17.06
N TYR A 103 -5.00 -4.13 16.26
CA TYR A 103 -3.97 -3.16 16.62
C TYR A 103 -4.10 -1.88 15.79
N PRO A 104 -3.60 -0.74 16.31
CA PRO A 104 -3.47 0.47 15.52
C PRO A 104 -2.38 0.29 14.46
N PHE A 105 -2.55 0.91 13.30
CA PHE A 105 -1.57 0.82 12.23
C PHE A 105 -1.32 2.17 11.55
N PHE A 106 -0.17 2.27 10.92
CA PHE A 106 0.22 3.41 10.12
C PHE A 106 0.91 2.94 8.84
N HIS A 107 0.26 3.11 7.71
CA HIS A 107 0.82 2.82 6.40
C HIS A 107 1.15 4.11 5.67
N ASN A 108 2.38 4.24 5.21
CA ASN A 108 2.84 5.36 4.41
C ASN A 108 3.44 4.81 3.12
N THR A 109 2.79 5.11 2.00
CA THR A 109 3.22 4.67 0.68
C THR A 109 3.68 5.87 -0.14
N ASN A 110 4.85 5.75 -0.75
CA ASN A 110 5.37 6.72 -1.70
C ASN A 110 5.70 5.99 -2.99
N VAL A 111 5.07 6.41 -4.08
CA VAL A 111 5.34 5.88 -5.41
C VAL A 111 5.93 6.98 -6.27
N THR A 112 7.04 6.68 -6.93
CA THR A 112 7.65 7.55 -7.91
C THR A 112 7.56 6.89 -9.28
N LEU A 113 6.82 7.50 -10.18
CA LEU A 113 6.64 7.03 -11.55
C LEU A 113 7.41 7.92 -12.51
N LYS A 114 8.22 7.31 -13.36
CA LYS A 114 8.90 8.00 -14.45
C LYS A 114 8.08 7.85 -15.72
N LEU A 115 7.72 8.96 -16.31
CA LEU A 115 6.98 9.00 -17.57
C LEU A 115 7.94 8.70 -18.74
N PRO A 116 7.49 7.93 -19.74
CA PRO A 116 8.26 7.76 -20.96
C PRO A 116 8.45 9.10 -21.71
N GLU A 117 9.52 9.20 -22.49
CA GLU A 117 9.73 10.37 -23.35
C GLU A 117 8.59 10.56 -24.34
N GLY A 118 8.18 11.79 -24.54
CA GLY A 118 7.07 12.14 -25.44
C GLY A 118 5.67 12.03 -24.85
N TYR A 119 5.56 11.66 -23.57
CA TYR A 119 4.27 11.64 -22.85
C TYR A 119 4.16 12.84 -21.92
N GLU A 120 2.95 13.40 -21.87
CA GLU A 120 2.57 14.49 -20.98
C GLU A 120 1.37 14.08 -20.12
N VAL A 121 1.31 14.60 -18.90
CA VAL A 121 0.19 14.37 -18.00
C VAL A 121 -0.98 15.25 -18.42
N GLN A 122 -2.08 14.62 -18.80
CA GLN A 122 -3.31 15.32 -19.16
C GLN A 122 -4.20 15.61 -17.94
N GLN A 123 -4.30 14.65 -17.03
CA GLN A 123 -5.15 14.76 -15.85
C GLN A 123 -4.55 14.00 -14.68
N LEU A 124 -4.69 14.55 -13.50
CA LEU A 124 -4.34 13.92 -12.22
C LEU A 124 -5.58 13.84 -11.34
N PRO A 125 -5.69 12.80 -10.49
CA PRO A 125 -6.68 12.77 -9.42
C PRO A 125 -6.49 13.94 -8.45
N GLU A 126 -7.59 14.43 -7.89
CA GLU A 126 -7.53 15.44 -6.84
C GLU A 126 -6.96 14.85 -5.53
N PRO A 127 -6.24 15.65 -4.73
CA PRO A 127 -5.82 15.24 -3.40
C PRO A 127 -7.03 14.93 -2.51
N ILE A 128 -6.92 13.88 -1.70
CA ILE A 128 -7.98 13.43 -0.79
C ILE A 128 -7.45 13.51 0.65
N LYS A 129 -8.28 14.02 1.55
CA LYS A 129 -8.03 13.99 2.98
C LYS A 129 -9.33 13.65 3.69
N ILE A 130 -9.37 12.50 4.34
CA ILE A 130 -10.49 11.99 5.12
C ILE A 130 -10.01 11.78 6.56
N ALA A 131 -10.88 12.04 7.53
CA ALA A 131 -10.61 11.76 8.93
C ALA A 131 -11.83 11.06 9.55
N LEU A 132 -11.57 10.05 10.37
CA LEU A 132 -12.59 9.41 11.20
C LEU A 132 -12.93 10.31 12.40
N PRO A 133 -14.20 10.36 12.83
CA PRO A 133 -14.59 11.06 14.06
C PRO A 133 -13.77 10.57 15.26
N GLY A 134 -13.60 11.45 16.27
CA GLY A 134 -12.88 11.12 17.49
C GLY A 134 -11.38 10.86 17.28
N GLU A 135 -10.80 11.37 16.21
CA GLU A 135 -9.37 11.18 15.88
C GLU A 135 -8.95 9.71 15.73
N LEU A 136 -9.93 8.83 15.44
CA LEU A 136 -9.71 7.39 15.35
C LEU A 136 -8.89 6.97 14.13
N GLY A 137 -8.83 7.79 13.10
CA GLY A 137 -8.04 7.52 11.91
C GLY A 137 -8.00 8.66 10.92
N SER A 138 -7.10 8.60 9.98
CA SER A 138 -7.00 9.54 8.87
C SER A 138 -6.42 8.90 7.61
N PHE A 139 -6.93 9.31 6.46
CA PHE A 139 -6.39 8.96 5.16
C PHE A 139 -6.02 10.22 4.39
N VAL A 140 -4.85 10.23 3.79
CA VAL A 140 -4.37 11.30 2.91
C VAL A 140 -3.87 10.67 1.63
N TYR A 141 -4.31 11.21 0.51
CA TYR A 141 -3.79 10.92 -0.82
C TYR A 141 -3.34 12.21 -1.48
N SER A 142 -2.17 12.22 -2.06
CA SER A 142 -1.71 13.33 -2.89
C SER A 142 -0.86 12.83 -4.05
N ILE A 143 -0.93 13.55 -5.16
CA ILE A 143 -0.11 13.31 -6.34
C ILE A 143 0.44 14.65 -6.84
N THR A 144 1.71 14.66 -7.20
CA THR A 144 2.39 15.83 -7.76
C THR A 144 3.15 15.47 -9.01
N HIS A 145 3.21 16.38 -9.96
CA HIS A 145 3.91 16.22 -11.22
C HIS A 145 5.07 17.23 -11.30
N MET A 146 6.28 16.72 -11.54
CA MET A 146 7.48 17.52 -11.75
C MET A 146 8.30 16.99 -12.92
N GLY A 147 8.34 17.71 -14.02
CA GLY A 147 9.05 17.28 -15.25
C GLY A 147 8.51 15.95 -15.76
N GLN A 148 9.36 14.94 -15.89
CA GLN A 148 8.99 13.57 -16.30
C GLN A 148 8.69 12.63 -15.12
N THR A 149 8.34 13.19 -13.95
CA THR A 149 8.14 12.39 -12.74
C THR A 149 6.81 12.73 -12.08
N LEU A 150 6.05 11.68 -11.74
CA LEU A 150 4.90 11.76 -10.83
C LEU A 150 5.33 11.22 -9.47
N GLN A 151 4.97 11.93 -8.41
CA GLN A 151 5.12 11.47 -7.03
C GLN A 151 3.75 11.32 -6.40
N VAL A 152 3.45 10.13 -5.94
CA VAL A 152 2.21 9.78 -5.25
C VAL A 152 2.53 9.46 -3.81
N MET A 153 1.75 10.00 -2.90
CA MET A 153 1.87 9.72 -1.47
C MET A 153 0.50 9.35 -0.92
N THR A 154 0.46 8.25 -0.17
CA THR A 154 -0.66 7.96 0.72
C THR A 154 -0.18 7.83 2.15
N LYS A 155 -1.03 8.27 3.08
CA LYS A 155 -0.88 8.01 4.51
C LYS A 155 -2.20 7.47 5.01
N PHE A 156 -2.19 6.26 5.52
CA PHE A 156 -3.35 5.61 6.12
C PHE A 156 -3.02 5.30 7.57
N ASN A 157 -3.70 5.97 8.48
CA ASN A 157 -3.46 5.87 9.90
C ASN A 157 -4.76 5.47 10.61
N LEU A 158 -4.70 4.44 11.42
CA LEU A 158 -5.74 4.04 12.35
C LEU A 158 -5.13 4.07 13.76
N THR A 159 -5.56 5.03 14.57
CA THR A 159 -5.08 5.22 15.96
C THR A 159 -5.95 4.52 16.97
N GLY A 160 -7.27 4.50 16.73
CA GLY A 160 -8.24 3.83 17.58
C GLY A 160 -8.55 2.42 17.08
N THR A 161 -8.42 1.44 17.97
CA THR A 161 -8.77 0.05 17.68
C THR A 161 -10.25 -0.26 17.88
N PHE A 162 -10.99 0.62 18.53
CA PHE A 162 -12.41 0.48 18.79
C PHE A 162 -13.16 1.63 18.10
N VAL A 163 -13.97 1.28 17.10
CA VAL A 163 -14.82 2.24 16.38
C VAL A 163 -16.27 2.00 16.79
N PRO A 164 -16.90 2.95 17.49
CA PRO A 164 -18.31 2.84 17.86
C PRO A 164 -19.22 2.66 16.66
N TYR A 165 -20.35 1.96 16.84
CA TYR A 165 -21.29 1.73 15.76
C TYR A 165 -21.87 3.02 15.14
N ASP A 166 -21.94 4.10 15.92
CA ASP A 166 -22.38 5.41 15.43
C ASP A 166 -21.43 6.01 14.37
N TYR A 167 -20.17 5.57 14.36
CA TYR A 167 -19.16 5.99 13.37
C TYR A 167 -18.99 5.01 12.21
N TYR A 168 -19.84 3.97 12.16
CA TYR A 168 -19.73 2.92 11.14
C TYR A 168 -19.84 3.47 9.71
N GLN A 169 -20.75 4.42 9.47
CA GLN A 169 -20.88 5.02 8.12
C GLN A 169 -19.62 5.78 7.71
N SER A 170 -19.05 6.55 8.65
CA SER A 170 -17.78 7.24 8.41
C SER A 170 -16.62 6.25 8.15
N LEU A 171 -16.62 5.10 8.85
CA LEU A 171 -15.63 4.05 8.62
C LEU A 171 -15.82 3.36 7.27
N LYS A 172 -17.07 3.19 6.82
CA LYS A 172 -17.40 2.58 5.53
C LYS A 172 -16.98 3.48 4.35
N GLU A 173 -17.03 4.81 4.53
CA GLU A 173 -16.60 5.80 3.55
C GLU A 173 -15.09 6.10 3.60
N PHE A 174 -14.43 5.71 4.70
CA PHE A 174 -13.00 5.89 4.96
C PHE A 174 -12.14 4.88 4.21
#